data_8260fd4665af8c435890740a0477395c
#
_entry.id   8260fd4665af8c435890740a0477395c
#
_cell.length_a   1.000
_cell.length_b   1.000
_cell.length_c   1.000
_cell.angle_alpha   90.00
_cell.angle_beta   90.00
_cell.angle_gamma   90.00
#
_symmetry.space_group_name_H-M   'P 1'
#
loop_
_entity.id
_entity.type
_entity.pdbx_description
1 polymer ?
#
loop_
_entity_poly.entity_id
_entity_poly.type
_entity_poly.pdbx_seq_one_letter_code
_entity_poly.pdbx_strand_id
1 'polypeptide(L)'
;MKKILIGVIGVLIQLAVSGAVYGKVLNVYSPDGTVKVSIELKDKIYYSVFTGDDILLDRCTMGMTLSDGTLGVKPVLRKVRKGTVNESRKREIPLKNETVRNHYNYLRMNMAGDYTVEFRVFDDGVAYRFITDRKTPIEVVGEDFNINFPTDYRACLGEAHAFSTSYESVYTCMQTESYRKDDIMAYLPALLETPGGCKILISEADLTDYPCMFLKSTGNNGMYALFPKCPVRFEDDNDYKFKILEEASYIARTSGKRSFPWRFFVIAKNEKVLVENEMVYKLSAPCELADYSWVKPGKSSWEWWNPRIYDVDFRVGANTQTYKYYIDFAAELGLEYTLMDGAWMAAASDPWTPHPEIDLPEVIRYAKEHNVKILLWLSWLTVEKHFDQLFAKYAEWGVAGLKIDFMERSDQWMVNFYERVAKEAAKHKLVID
;
A
#
# COMPACT_ATOMS: atom_id res chain seq x y z
N MET A 1 18.53 -16.65 29.12
CA MET A 1 17.29 -15.96 28.77
C MET A 1 17.16 -14.71 29.62
N LYS A 2 17.57 -13.54 29.12
CA LYS A 2 17.36 -12.25 29.78
C LYS A 2 16.27 -11.51 29.04
N LYS A 3 15.11 -11.35 29.67
CA LYS A 3 14.04 -10.48 29.20
C LYS A 3 14.48 -9.03 29.34
N ILE A 4 14.65 -8.35 28.23
CA ILE A 4 14.87 -6.90 28.23
C ILE A 4 13.47 -6.26 28.31
N LEU A 5 13.20 -5.69 29.48
CA LEU A 5 11.99 -4.89 29.73
C LEU A 5 12.27 -3.46 29.23
N ILE A 6 11.72 -3.11 28.08
CA ILE A 6 11.79 -1.74 27.56
C ILE A 6 10.67 -0.96 28.24
N GLY A 7 11.06 -0.09 29.15
CA GLY A 7 10.15 0.82 29.85
C GLY A 7 9.68 1.94 28.94
N VAL A 8 8.39 2.00 28.63
CA VAL A 8 7.74 3.13 27.97
C VAL A 8 7.50 4.20 29.04
N ILE A 9 8.30 5.26 29.03
CA ILE A 9 8.01 6.47 29.82
C ILE A 9 7.15 7.39 28.93
N GLY A 10 5.83 7.21 29.04
CA GLY A 10 4.87 8.13 28.44
C GLY A 10 4.44 9.18 29.47
N VAL A 11 4.80 10.44 29.27
CA VAL A 11 4.23 11.55 30.04
C VAL A 11 2.82 11.82 29.50
N LEU A 12 1.80 11.38 30.22
CA LEU A 12 0.38 11.60 29.91
C LEU A 12 -0.08 12.94 30.50
N ILE A 13 -0.20 13.98 29.67
CA ILE A 13 -0.92 15.19 30.05
C ILE A 13 -2.40 14.99 29.70
N GLN A 14 -3.24 14.75 30.71
CA GLN A 14 -4.70 14.68 30.54
C GLN A 14 -5.32 16.07 30.72
N LEU A 15 -5.82 16.66 29.64
CA LEU A 15 -6.73 17.81 29.68
C LEU A 15 -8.16 17.30 29.41
N ALA A 16 -8.98 17.22 30.45
CA ALA A 16 -10.40 16.96 30.30
C ALA A 16 -11.13 18.27 30.02
N VAL A 17 -11.75 18.41 28.84
CA VAL A 17 -12.59 19.53 28.49
C VAL A 17 -14.01 18.98 28.24
N SER A 18 -14.95 19.28 29.14
CA SER A 18 -16.39 19.00 28.98
C SER A 18 -17.07 20.23 28.43
N GLY A 19 -17.55 20.14 27.18
CA GLY A 19 -18.34 21.15 26.49
C GLY A 19 -18.24 20.98 24.98
N ALA A 20 -19.34 21.13 24.25
CA ALA A 20 -19.33 21.18 22.80
C ALA A 20 -18.60 22.44 22.35
N VAL A 21 -17.37 22.31 21.84
CA VAL A 21 -16.54 23.45 21.45
C VAL A 21 -16.52 23.56 19.93
N TYR A 22 -17.35 24.48 19.44
CA TYR A 22 -17.33 24.95 18.04
C TYR A 22 -16.21 25.99 17.88
N GLY A 23 -15.38 25.86 16.80
CA GLY A 23 -14.31 26.83 16.52
C GLY A 23 -12.97 26.59 17.23
N LYS A 24 -12.73 25.37 17.75
CA LYS A 24 -11.46 25.05 18.42
C LYS A 24 -10.34 24.76 17.42
N VAL A 25 -9.20 25.40 17.63
CA VAL A 25 -7.94 25.11 16.94
C VAL A 25 -7.05 24.23 17.83
N LEU A 26 -6.53 23.15 17.26
CA LEU A 26 -5.61 22.23 17.91
C LEU A 26 -4.32 22.13 17.08
N ASN A 27 -3.18 22.25 17.76
CA ASN A 27 -1.87 22.13 17.10
C ASN A 27 -1.12 20.92 17.61
N VAL A 28 -0.39 20.28 16.70
CA VAL A 28 0.59 19.23 16.98
C VAL A 28 1.84 19.51 16.13
N TYR A 29 3.01 19.31 16.72
CA TYR A 29 4.30 19.58 16.10
C TYR A 29 5.09 18.29 15.99
N SER A 30 6.04 18.23 15.05
CA SER A 30 7.06 17.18 15.02
C SER A 30 7.93 17.22 16.27
N PRO A 31 8.65 16.14 16.60
CA PRO A 31 9.57 16.13 17.74
C PRO A 31 10.62 17.23 17.69
N ASP A 32 11.14 17.56 16.51
CA ASP A 32 12.10 18.66 16.30
C ASP A 32 11.44 20.05 16.17
N GLY A 33 10.12 20.12 16.12
CA GLY A 33 9.34 21.35 16.01
C GLY A 33 9.26 21.94 14.60
N THR A 34 9.86 21.33 13.59
CA THR A 34 9.92 21.89 12.22
C THR A 34 8.63 21.72 11.43
N VAL A 35 7.89 20.62 11.65
CA VAL A 35 6.61 20.37 11.01
C VAL A 35 5.48 20.63 12.00
N LYS A 36 4.45 21.36 11.57
CA LYS A 36 3.26 21.66 12.36
C LYS A 36 2.01 21.27 11.62
N VAL A 37 1.05 20.66 12.31
CA VAL A 37 -0.33 20.48 11.84
C VAL A 37 -1.25 21.32 12.74
N SER A 38 -2.06 22.16 12.10
CA SER A 38 -3.13 22.92 12.75
C SER A 38 -4.48 22.33 12.33
N ILE A 39 -5.28 21.90 13.29
CA ILE A 39 -6.60 21.30 13.07
C ILE A 39 -7.68 22.24 13.59
N GLU A 40 -8.67 22.54 12.76
CA GLU A 40 -9.77 23.43 13.07
C GLU A 40 -11.11 22.68 12.99
N LEU A 41 -11.86 22.68 14.10
CA LEU A 41 -13.17 22.03 14.20
C LEU A 41 -14.28 23.07 14.00
N LYS A 42 -14.92 23.07 12.82
CA LYS A 42 -16.06 23.93 12.45
C LYS A 42 -17.21 23.08 11.92
N ASP A 43 -17.79 23.48 10.79
CA ASP A 43 -18.78 22.69 10.03
C ASP A 43 -18.21 21.36 9.52
N LYS A 44 -16.89 21.34 9.27
CA LYS A 44 -16.08 20.15 8.98
C LYS A 44 -14.84 20.11 9.88
N ILE A 45 -14.04 19.06 9.73
CA ILE A 45 -12.67 19.01 10.23
C ILE A 45 -11.77 19.55 9.13
N TYR A 46 -11.12 20.70 9.42
CA TYR A 46 -10.10 21.30 8.57
C TYR A 46 -8.73 21.05 9.16
N TYR A 47 -7.73 20.95 8.29
CA TYR A 47 -6.34 20.92 8.74
C TYR A 47 -5.43 21.65 7.74
N SER A 48 -4.35 22.22 8.28
CA SER A 48 -3.26 22.84 7.50
C SER A 48 -1.94 22.29 7.98
N VAL A 49 -0.99 22.13 7.04
CA VAL A 49 0.35 21.59 7.30
C VAL A 49 1.38 22.66 6.99
N PHE A 50 2.34 22.83 7.90
CA PHE A 50 3.38 23.85 7.84
C PHE A 50 4.76 23.22 7.99
N THR A 51 5.78 23.85 7.39
CA THR A 51 7.19 23.63 7.71
C THR A 51 7.84 24.98 8.02
N GLY A 52 8.28 25.15 9.27
CA GLY A 52 8.62 26.50 9.77
C GLY A 52 7.42 27.44 9.64
N ASP A 53 7.60 28.55 8.93
CA ASP A 53 6.56 29.54 8.67
C ASP A 53 5.81 29.29 7.34
N ASP A 54 6.30 28.38 6.50
CA ASP A 54 5.71 28.08 5.19
C ASP A 54 4.50 27.18 5.32
N ILE A 55 3.39 27.56 4.66
CA ILE A 55 2.19 26.73 4.52
C ILE A 55 2.40 25.76 3.36
N LEU A 56 2.37 24.47 3.62
CA LEU A 56 2.47 23.43 2.58
C LEU A 56 1.09 22.98 2.09
N LEU A 57 0.14 22.79 3.00
CA LEU A 57 -1.25 22.45 2.72
C LEU A 57 -2.14 23.39 3.50
N ASP A 58 -3.16 23.98 2.85
CA ASP A 58 -4.01 24.99 3.48
C ASP A 58 -5.47 24.58 3.50
N ARG A 59 -6.07 24.59 4.70
CA ARG A 59 -7.50 24.32 4.93
C ARG A 59 -8.03 23.08 4.19
N CYS A 60 -7.25 22.02 4.21
CA CYS A 60 -7.67 20.71 3.72
C CYS A 60 -8.85 20.19 4.55
N THR A 61 -9.71 19.37 3.96
CA THR A 61 -10.82 18.74 4.68
C THR A 61 -10.68 17.23 4.77
N MET A 62 -11.27 16.66 5.82
CA MET A 62 -11.36 15.22 6.01
C MET A 62 -12.72 14.82 6.56
N GLY A 63 -13.21 13.67 6.11
CA GLY A 63 -14.48 13.11 6.55
C GLY A 63 -14.67 11.71 5.99
N MET A 64 -15.72 11.03 6.45
CA MET A 64 -16.08 9.71 5.96
C MET A 64 -17.59 9.57 5.94
N THR A 65 -18.16 9.35 4.77
CA THR A 65 -19.59 9.11 4.59
C THR A 65 -19.88 7.63 4.76
N LEU A 66 -20.70 7.31 5.73
CA LEU A 66 -21.23 5.98 6.00
C LEU A 66 -22.67 5.90 5.52
N SER A 67 -23.23 4.71 5.38
CA SER A 67 -24.64 4.51 5.01
C SER A 67 -25.63 5.10 6.03
N ASP A 68 -25.19 5.32 7.28
CA ASP A 68 -25.99 5.84 8.39
C ASP A 68 -25.59 7.24 8.88
N GLY A 69 -24.69 7.94 8.19
CA GLY A 69 -24.25 9.29 8.55
C GLY A 69 -22.85 9.62 8.08
N THR A 70 -22.39 10.84 8.39
CA THR A 70 -21.07 11.31 7.94
C THR A 70 -20.20 11.71 9.14
N LEU A 71 -19.03 11.07 9.25
CA LEU A 71 -17.99 11.42 10.23
C LEU A 71 -17.25 12.67 9.73
N GLY A 72 -16.91 13.57 10.64
CA GLY A 72 -16.18 14.81 10.33
C GLY A 72 -17.07 16.01 9.94
N VAL A 73 -18.38 15.83 9.80
CA VAL A 73 -19.35 16.93 9.61
C VAL A 73 -19.93 17.35 10.97
N LYS A 74 -19.95 18.67 11.23
CA LYS A 74 -20.34 19.26 12.53
C LYS A 74 -19.70 18.51 13.71
N PRO A 75 -18.36 18.35 13.71
CA PRO A 75 -17.66 17.48 14.63
C PRO A 75 -17.77 17.96 16.07
N VAL A 76 -18.18 17.08 16.98
CA VAL A 76 -18.25 17.37 18.41
C VAL A 76 -17.10 16.64 19.12
N LEU A 77 -16.14 17.40 19.62
CA LEU A 77 -14.98 16.90 20.33
C LEU A 77 -15.35 16.50 21.77
N ARG A 78 -15.09 15.23 22.12
CA ARG A 78 -15.29 14.73 23.50
C ARG A 78 -13.99 14.76 24.32
N LYS A 79 -12.88 14.33 23.74
CA LYS A 79 -11.59 14.22 24.45
C LYS A 79 -10.42 14.36 23.49
N VAL A 80 -9.37 15.01 23.96
CA VAL A 80 -8.08 15.11 23.26
C VAL A 80 -7.02 14.34 24.07
N ARG A 81 -6.17 13.59 23.36
CA ARG A 81 -4.94 13.01 23.91
C ARG A 81 -3.78 13.41 23.03
N LYS A 82 -2.68 13.80 23.65
CA LYS A 82 -1.40 14.10 22.99
C LYS A 82 -0.30 13.29 23.66
N GLY A 83 0.74 12.97 22.93
CA GLY A 83 1.91 12.31 23.46
C GLY A 83 2.97 12.15 22.40
N THR A 84 4.11 11.61 22.81
CA THR A 84 5.26 11.32 21.97
C THR A 84 5.52 9.83 21.98
N VAL A 85 5.88 9.29 20.84
CA VAL A 85 6.44 7.93 20.67
C VAL A 85 7.85 8.07 20.16
N ASN A 86 8.79 7.32 20.74
CA ASN A 86 10.17 7.23 20.27
C ASN A 86 10.63 5.80 20.48
N GLU A 87 10.51 5.01 19.43
CA GLU A 87 10.86 3.60 19.41
C GLU A 87 11.66 3.25 18.16
N SER A 88 12.42 2.18 18.22
CA SER A 88 13.10 1.62 17.06
C SER A 88 12.66 0.18 16.89
N ARG A 89 12.35 -0.19 15.64
CA ARG A 89 11.98 -1.55 15.25
C ARG A 89 13.04 -2.10 14.32
N LYS A 90 13.50 -3.31 14.61
CA LYS A 90 14.29 -4.06 13.66
C LYS A 90 13.36 -4.53 12.55
N ARG A 91 13.81 -4.42 11.30
CA ARG A 91 13.07 -4.95 10.15
C ARG A 91 13.15 -6.47 10.13
N GLU A 92 12.08 -7.09 9.79
CA GLU A 92 11.99 -8.53 9.55
C GLU A 92 12.83 -8.90 8.32
N ILE A 93 12.75 -8.08 7.28
CA ILE A 93 13.53 -8.23 6.05
C ILE A 93 14.41 -6.99 5.89
N PRO A 94 15.74 -7.14 5.79
CA PRO A 94 16.65 -6.04 5.55
C PRO A 94 16.35 -5.33 4.23
N LEU A 95 16.29 -4.00 4.27
CA LEU A 95 16.25 -3.11 3.10
C LEU A 95 17.42 -2.13 3.18
N LYS A 96 17.17 -0.82 2.99
CA LYS A 96 18.20 0.23 3.10
C LYS A 96 18.73 0.36 4.52
N ASN A 97 17.83 0.26 5.51
CA ASN A 97 18.16 0.33 6.93
C ASN A 97 17.71 -0.95 7.64
N GLU A 98 18.53 -1.47 8.53
CA GLU A 98 18.18 -2.63 9.37
C GLU A 98 17.15 -2.29 10.43
N THR A 99 17.13 -1.01 10.86
CA THR A 99 16.27 -0.52 11.92
C THR A 99 15.51 0.70 11.47
N VAL A 100 14.19 0.71 11.68
CA VAL A 100 13.31 1.85 11.46
C VAL A 100 13.11 2.59 12.78
N ARG A 101 13.49 3.86 12.82
CA ARG A 101 13.20 4.74 13.94
C ARG A 101 11.80 5.32 13.79
N ASN A 102 10.90 5.01 14.71
CA ASN A 102 9.53 5.51 14.74
C ASN A 102 9.42 6.58 15.84
N HIS A 103 9.68 7.84 15.46
CA HIS A 103 9.68 8.99 16.37
C HIS A 103 8.70 10.04 15.88
N TYR A 104 7.63 10.26 16.65
CA TYR A 104 6.57 11.20 16.31
C TYR A 104 5.84 11.73 17.54
N ASN A 105 5.21 12.88 17.38
CA ASN A 105 4.17 13.35 18.30
C ASN A 105 2.80 13.01 17.72
N TYR A 106 1.86 12.65 18.57
CA TYR A 106 0.50 12.36 18.14
C TYR A 106 -0.55 13.24 18.81
N LEU A 107 -1.65 13.41 18.10
CA LEU A 107 -2.87 14.00 18.62
C LEU A 107 -4.04 13.09 18.26
N ARG A 108 -4.76 12.61 19.28
CA ARG A 108 -5.99 11.82 19.14
C ARG A 108 -7.17 12.62 19.59
N MET A 109 -8.15 12.78 18.72
CA MET A 109 -9.42 13.49 18.96
C MET A 109 -10.54 12.45 19.01
N ASN A 110 -11.03 12.13 20.22
CA ASN A 110 -12.21 11.31 20.38
C ASN A 110 -13.46 12.19 20.14
N MET A 111 -14.26 11.81 19.17
CA MET A 111 -15.42 12.56 18.70
C MET A 111 -16.73 11.92 19.18
N ALA A 112 -17.81 12.66 19.18
CA ALA A 112 -19.15 12.09 19.30
C ALA A 112 -19.47 11.29 18.02
N GLY A 113 -20.24 10.18 18.16
CA GLY A 113 -20.53 9.27 17.04
C GLY A 113 -19.55 8.10 16.93
N ASP A 114 -18.86 7.80 18.05
CA ASP A 114 -18.02 6.61 18.24
C ASP A 114 -16.89 6.48 17.22
N TYR A 115 -16.19 7.60 16.99
CA TYR A 115 -14.99 7.64 16.19
C TYR A 115 -13.90 8.52 16.80
N THR A 116 -12.69 8.27 16.37
CA THR A 116 -11.47 9.02 16.71
C THR A 116 -10.76 9.41 15.43
N VAL A 117 -10.21 10.62 15.39
CA VAL A 117 -9.22 11.02 14.39
C VAL A 117 -7.86 11.06 15.07
N GLU A 118 -6.89 10.36 14.50
CA GLU A 118 -5.50 10.34 14.97
C GLU A 118 -4.60 11.01 13.96
N PHE A 119 -3.83 12.01 14.39
CA PHE A 119 -2.70 12.57 13.66
C PHE A 119 -1.39 12.09 14.26
N ARG A 120 -0.42 11.79 13.41
CA ARG A 120 1.00 11.60 13.76
C ARG A 120 1.84 12.57 12.97
N VAL A 121 2.71 13.29 13.66
CA VAL A 121 3.61 14.27 13.04
C VAL A 121 5.04 13.87 13.32
N PHE A 122 5.74 13.58 12.25
CA PHE A 122 7.15 13.18 12.20
C PHE A 122 7.99 14.35 11.75
N ASP A 123 9.31 14.28 11.94
CA ASP A 123 10.25 15.30 11.45
C ASP A 123 10.30 15.32 9.90
N ASP A 124 9.88 14.21 9.25
CA ASP A 124 9.87 14.00 7.82
C ASP A 124 8.45 13.80 7.22
N GLY A 125 7.38 14.14 7.98
CA GLY A 125 6.04 14.03 7.42
C GLY A 125 4.89 14.02 8.42
N VAL A 126 3.69 13.88 7.87
CA VAL A 126 2.42 13.90 8.61
C VAL A 126 1.57 12.74 8.15
N ALA A 127 0.87 12.10 9.09
CA ALA A 127 -0.13 11.08 8.77
C ALA A 127 -1.40 11.30 9.61
N TYR A 128 -2.55 10.93 9.04
CA TYR A 128 -3.79 10.82 9.81
C TYR A 128 -4.61 9.60 9.42
N ARG A 129 -5.49 9.18 10.33
CA ARG A 129 -6.49 8.14 10.06
C ARG A 129 -7.75 8.34 10.89
N PHE A 130 -8.83 7.73 10.43
CA PHE A 130 -10.03 7.49 11.23
C PHE A 130 -9.91 6.17 11.99
N ILE A 131 -10.54 6.11 13.16
CA ILE A 131 -10.70 4.91 13.97
C ILE A 131 -12.15 4.90 14.44
N THR A 132 -12.88 3.82 14.18
CA THR A 132 -14.26 3.64 14.63
C THR A 132 -14.36 2.63 15.76
N ASP A 133 -15.32 2.79 16.65
CA ASP A 133 -15.62 1.86 17.76
C ASP A 133 -17.12 1.56 17.81
N ARG A 134 -17.69 1.18 16.66
CA ARG A 134 -19.09 0.83 16.49
C ARG A 134 -19.32 -0.64 16.73
N LYS A 135 -20.49 -1.02 17.24
CA LYS A 135 -20.82 -2.41 17.59
C LYS A 135 -21.18 -3.27 16.38
N THR A 136 -21.69 -2.66 15.32
CA THR A 136 -22.15 -3.34 14.09
C THR A 136 -21.21 -3.04 12.93
N PRO A 137 -21.12 -3.92 11.92
CA PRO A 137 -20.44 -3.61 10.67
C PRO A 137 -20.94 -2.31 10.06
N ILE A 138 -20.08 -1.65 9.31
CA ILE A 138 -20.35 -0.36 8.66
C ILE A 138 -20.12 -0.48 7.15
N GLU A 139 -20.88 0.32 6.42
CA GLU A 139 -20.68 0.53 4.98
C GLU A 139 -20.16 1.94 4.77
N VAL A 140 -18.99 2.05 4.17
CA VAL A 140 -18.36 3.32 3.80
C VAL A 140 -18.76 3.64 2.36
N VAL A 141 -19.49 4.73 2.19
CA VAL A 141 -19.95 5.20 0.87
C VAL A 141 -18.87 6.02 0.17
N GLY A 142 -18.06 6.74 0.94
CA GLY A 142 -16.95 7.53 0.43
C GLY A 142 -16.15 8.18 1.55
N GLU A 143 -14.99 8.71 1.19
CA GLU A 143 -14.08 9.44 2.08
C GLU A 143 -13.87 10.85 1.54
N ASP A 144 -14.07 11.86 2.38
CA ASP A 144 -13.73 13.26 2.11
C ASP A 144 -12.23 13.43 2.42
N PHE A 145 -11.40 13.34 1.39
CA PHE A 145 -9.99 13.69 1.40
C PHE A 145 -9.82 14.80 0.38
N ASN A 146 -9.84 16.05 0.81
CA ASN A 146 -9.58 17.20 -0.03
C ASN A 146 -8.32 17.89 0.48
N ILE A 147 -7.36 18.07 -0.40
CA ILE A 147 -6.14 18.83 -0.13
C ILE A 147 -6.11 20.08 -0.99
N ASN A 148 -5.73 21.20 -0.37
CA ASN A 148 -5.59 22.48 -1.04
C ASN A 148 -4.16 23.00 -0.86
N PHE A 149 -3.64 23.57 -1.93
CA PHE A 149 -2.32 24.18 -1.97
C PHE A 149 -2.45 25.70 -1.87
N PRO A 150 -1.57 26.39 -1.12
CA PRO A 150 -1.63 27.85 -1.00
C PRO A 150 -1.34 28.58 -2.33
N THR A 151 -0.68 27.90 -3.28
CA THR A 151 -0.34 28.40 -4.59
C THR A 151 -0.21 27.23 -5.57
N ASP A 152 0.08 27.51 -6.82
CA ASP A 152 0.33 26.50 -7.86
C ASP A 152 1.61 25.70 -7.56
N TYR A 153 1.51 24.36 -7.53
CA TYR A 153 2.61 23.43 -7.32
C TYR A 153 2.90 22.66 -8.61
N ARG A 154 4.12 22.15 -8.74
CA ARG A 154 4.42 21.16 -9.76
C ARG A 154 4.03 19.78 -9.22
N ALA A 155 3.20 19.03 -9.95
CA ALA A 155 2.78 17.69 -9.61
C ALA A 155 3.33 16.67 -10.59
N CYS A 156 3.87 15.55 -10.10
CA CYS A 156 4.25 14.39 -10.89
C CYS A 156 3.30 13.24 -10.54
N LEU A 157 2.48 12.82 -11.49
CA LEU A 157 1.36 11.91 -11.28
C LEU A 157 1.43 10.70 -12.21
N GLY A 158 1.17 9.52 -11.66
CA GLY A 158 0.88 8.30 -12.42
C GLY A 158 -0.57 8.31 -12.86
N GLU A 159 -0.81 8.49 -14.16
CA GLU A 159 -2.14 8.70 -14.71
C GLU A 159 -2.94 7.40 -14.86
N ALA A 160 -4.23 7.46 -14.56
CA ALA A 160 -5.17 6.36 -14.74
C ALA A 160 -6.48 6.86 -15.35
N HIS A 161 -6.95 6.16 -16.39
CA HIS A 161 -8.22 6.48 -17.06
C HIS A 161 -9.42 5.78 -16.40
N ALA A 162 -9.16 4.74 -15.63
CA ALA A 162 -10.15 3.94 -14.90
C ALA A 162 -9.54 3.37 -13.62
N PHE A 163 -10.37 2.88 -12.72
CA PHE A 163 -9.92 2.14 -11.52
C PHE A 163 -9.29 0.77 -11.87
N SER A 164 -9.60 0.22 -13.05
CA SER A 164 -8.87 -0.91 -13.60
C SER A 164 -7.71 -0.38 -14.42
N THR A 165 -6.49 -0.61 -13.95
CA THR A 165 -5.25 -0.12 -14.58
C THR A 165 -4.08 -1.03 -14.22
N SER A 166 -3.10 -1.13 -15.13
CA SER A 166 -1.85 -1.87 -14.89
C SER A 166 -0.89 -1.15 -13.93
N TYR A 167 -1.13 0.12 -13.59
CA TYR A 167 -0.23 0.98 -12.81
C TYR A 167 1.16 1.20 -13.45
N GLU A 168 1.26 1.06 -14.78
CA GLU A 168 2.50 1.16 -15.55
C GLU A 168 2.59 2.45 -16.37
N SER A 169 1.68 3.40 -16.16
CA SER A 169 1.70 4.69 -16.87
C SER A 169 2.97 5.47 -16.56
N VAL A 170 3.52 6.13 -17.57
CA VAL A 170 4.60 7.09 -17.39
C VAL A 170 4.10 8.25 -16.54
N TYR A 171 4.90 8.65 -15.54
CA TYR A 171 4.56 9.79 -14.71
C TYR A 171 4.67 11.09 -15.50
N THR A 172 3.59 11.85 -15.53
CA THR A 172 3.55 13.21 -16.11
C THR A 172 3.79 14.24 -15.03
N CYS A 173 4.66 15.22 -15.31
CA CYS A 173 4.96 16.31 -14.38
C CYS A 173 4.53 17.64 -14.97
N MET A 174 3.55 18.30 -14.37
CA MET A 174 3.06 19.62 -14.78
C MET A 174 2.60 20.45 -13.59
N GLN A 175 2.29 21.72 -13.81
CA GLN A 175 1.72 22.60 -12.80
C GLN A 175 0.30 22.15 -12.41
N THR A 176 -0.06 22.25 -11.14
CA THR A 176 -1.37 21.79 -10.64
C THR A 176 -2.54 22.54 -11.29
N GLU A 177 -2.37 23.79 -11.65
CA GLU A 177 -3.37 24.56 -12.40
C GLU A 177 -3.59 24.04 -13.84
N SER A 178 -2.64 23.30 -14.40
CA SER A 178 -2.77 22.67 -15.72
C SER A 178 -3.66 21.44 -15.72
N TYR A 179 -3.84 20.80 -14.56
CA TYR A 179 -4.77 19.68 -14.40
C TYR A 179 -6.20 20.18 -14.27
N ARG A 180 -7.04 19.88 -15.25
CA ARG A 180 -8.46 20.28 -15.24
C ARG A 180 -9.27 19.36 -14.32
N LYS A 181 -10.41 19.88 -13.85
CA LYS A 181 -11.32 19.13 -12.95
C LYS A 181 -11.75 17.76 -13.51
N ASP A 182 -11.96 17.67 -14.81
CA ASP A 182 -12.43 16.46 -15.48
C ASP A 182 -11.32 15.65 -16.14
N ASP A 183 -10.06 16.01 -15.88
CA ASP A 183 -8.90 15.23 -16.33
C ASP A 183 -8.85 13.87 -15.65
N ILE A 184 -7.95 13.03 -16.16
CA ILE A 184 -7.70 11.70 -15.63
C ILE A 184 -7.36 11.73 -14.16
N MET A 185 -7.65 10.64 -13.47
CA MET A 185 -7.22 10.45 -12.09
C MET A 185 -5.78 9.95 -12.02
N ALA A 186 -5.17 10.06 -10.85
CA ALA A 186 -3.84 9.57 -10.56
C ALA A 186 -3.88 8.50 -9.48
N TYR A 187 -3.11 7.42 -9.66
CA TYR A 187 -2.84 6.48 -8.58
C TYR A 187 -1.70 6.97 -7.70
N LEU A 188 -1.57 6.38 -6.52
CA LEU A 188 -0.50 6.70 -5.57
C LEU A 188 0.79 5.90 -5.85
N PRO A 189 1.97 6.45 -5.47
CA PRO A 189 2.18 7.74 -4.81
C PRO A 189 2.09 8.93 -5.78
N ALA A 190 1.65 10.09 -5.29
CA ALA A 190 1.68 11.35 -6.02
C ALA A 190 2.74 12.27 -5.44
N LEU A 191 3.59 12.86 -6.27
CA LEU A 191 4.66 13.76 -5.85
C LEU A 191 4.33 15.19 -6.23
N LEU A 192 4.39 16.09 -5.25
CA LEU A 192 4.24 17.53 -5.43
C LEU A 192 5.55 18.24 -5.10
N GLU A 193 5.80 19.33 -5.79
CA GLU A 193 6.91 20.23 -5.53
C GLU A 193 6.40 21.65 -5.35
N THR A 194 6.71 22.25 -4.22
CA THR A 194 6.38 23.65 -3.94
C THR A 194 7.29 24.59 -4.72
N PRO A 195 6.92 25.86 -4.95
CA PRO A 195 7.80 26.84 -5.58
C PRO A 195 9.14 27.03 -4.82
N GLY A 196 9.16 26.79 -3.50
CA GLY A 196 10.37 26.79 -2.68
C GLY A 196 11.22 25.51 -2.75
N GLY A 197 10.85 24.54 -3.62
CA GLY A 197 11.59 23.29 -3.83
C GLY A 197 11.32 22.19 -2.82
N CYS A 198 10.45 22.40 -1.82
CA CYS A 198 10.03 21.35 -0.90
C CYS A 198 9.18 20.30 -1.64
N LYS A 199 9.45 19.02 -1.36
CA LYS A 199 8.72 17.90 -1.95
C LYS A 199 7.67 17.39 -0.97
N ILE A 200 6.48 17.10 -1.47
CA ILE A 200 5.39 16.49 -0.71
C ILE A 200 4.98 15.22 -1.44
N LEU A 201 5.27 14.05 -0.87
CA LEU A 201 4.80 12.78 -1.41
C LEU A 201 3.53 12.38 -0.69
N ILE A 202 2.46 12.17 -1.45
CA ILE A 202 1.17 11.73 -0.95
C ILE A 202 1.04 10.24 -1.16
N SER A 203 0.71 9.50 -0.11
CA SER A 203 0.44 8.07 -0.21
C SER A 203 -0.43 7.58 0.95
N GLU A 204 -0.60 6.26 1.03
CA GLU A 204 -1.38 5.57 2.07
C GLU A 204 -0.58 4.40 2.64
N ALA A 205 -0.92 3.99 3.87
CA ALA A 205 -0.29 2.86 4.54
C ALA A 205 -1.29 2.11 5.43
N ASP A 206 -0.95 0.88 5.81
CA ASP A 206 -1.81 0.00 6.61
C ASP A 206 -3.15 -0.28 5.90
N LEU A 207 -3.07 -0.49 4.58
CA LEU A 207 -4.21 -0.69 3.70
C LEU A 207 -4.70 -2.14 3.83
N THR A 208 -5.72 -2.33 4.66
CA THR A 208 -6.36 -3.62 4.89
C THR A 208 -7.87 -3.47 4.85
N ASP A 209 -8.57 -4.41 4.19
CA ASP A 209 -10.03 -4.45 4.10
C ASP A 209 -10.66 -3.09 3.67
N TYR A 210 -10.02 -2.42 2.72
CA TYR A 210 -10.41 -1.11 2.22
C TYR A 210 -9.82 -0.86 0.81
N PRO A 211 -10.49 -0.12 -0.09
CA PRO A 211 -9.96 0.14 -1.44
C PRO A 211 -8.79 1.12 -1.42
N CYS A 212 -7.93 1.04 -2.44
CA CYS A 212 -6.87 2.02 -2.68
C CYS A 212 -7.45 3.40 -3.02
N MET A 213 -6.74 4.45 -2.63
CA MET A 213 -7.06 5.83 -2.93
C MET A 213 -6.47 6.26 -4.28
N PHE A 214 -7.29 6.92 -5.09
CA PHE A 214 -6.87 7.68 -6.26
C PHE A 214 -7.08 9.17 -6.02
N LEU A 215 -6.35 10.01 -6.72
CA LEU A 215 -6.47 11.47 -6.64
C LEU A 215 -6.97 12.04 -7.95
N LYS A 216 -7.74 13.13 -7.85
CA LYS A 216 -8.20 13.91 -9.00
C LYS A 216 -8.07 15.40 -8.69
N SER A 217 -7.76 16.20 -9.71
CA SER A 217 -7.67 17.65 -9.57
C SER A 217 -9.05 18.26 -9.27
N THR A 218 -9.08 19.28 -8.42
CA THR A 218 -10.26 20.11 -8.19
C THR A 218 -10.51 21.12 -9.34
N GLY A 219 -9.56 21.24 -10.26
CA GLY A 219 -9.53 22.27 -11.30
C GLY A 219 -9.01 23.63 -10.81
N ASN A 220 -8.52 23.68 -9.59
CA ASN A 220 -7.84 24.78 -8.92
C ASN A 220 -6.62 24.23 -8.20
N ASN A 221 -6.05 24.98 -7.25
CA ASN A 221 -4.91 24.53 -6.46
C ASN A 221 -5.31 23.48 -5.41
N GLY A 222 -5.69 22.28 -5.85
CA GLY A 222 -6.08 21.22 -4.94
C GLY A 222 -6.37 19.90 -5.63
N MET A 223 -6.48 18.84 -4.81
CA MET A 223 -6.86 17.49 -5.22
C MET A 223 -7.84 16.88 -4.23
N TYR A 224 -8.63 15.93 -4.71
CA TYR A 224 -9.56 15.15 -3.89
C TYR A 224 -9.44 13.66 -4.19
N ALA A 225 -9.83 12.86 -3.22
CA ALA A 225 -9.78 11.40 -3.35
C ALA A 225 -10.96 10.83 -4.12
N LEU A 226 -10.69 9.75 -4.85
CA LEU A 226 -11.66 8.85 -5.45
C LEU A 226 -11.32 7.41 -5.02
N PHE A 227 -12.35 6.57 -4.99
CA PHE A 227 -12.21 5.16 -4.62
C PHE A 227 -13.06 4.29 -5.54
N PRO A 228 -12.57 3.12 -5.96
CA PRO A 228 -13.41 2.14 -6.64
C PRO A 228 -14.51 1.63 -5.70
N LYS A 229 -15.67 1.35 -6.25
CA LYS A 229 -16.75 0.71 -5.50
C LYS A 229 -16.47 -0.77 -5.28
N CYS A 230 -17.08 -1.33 -4.24
CA CYS A 230 -16.98 -2.74 -3.96
C CYS A 230 -17.76 -3.55 -5.03
N PRO A 231 -17.14 -4.49 -5.74
CA PRO A 231 -17.84 -5.32 -6.70
C PRO A 231 -18.67 -6.39 -5.97
N VAL A 232 -19.87 -6.68 -6.48
CA VAL A 232 -20.79 -7.67 -5.90
C VAL A 232 -21.12 -8.83 -6.84
N ARG A 233 -21.00 -8.63 -8.15
CA ARG A 233 -21.21 -9.68 -9.13
C ARG A 233 -20.19 -9.63 -10.26
N PHE A 234 -19.66 -10.79 -10.61
CA PHE A 234 -18.63 -10.99 -11.63
C PHE A 234 -19.07 -12.03 -12.66
N GLU A 235 -18.44 -11.97 -13.82
CA GLU A 235 -18.37 -13.07 -14.78
C GLU A 235 -16.93 -13.22 -15.29
N ASP A 236 -16.59 -14.38 -15.80
CA ASP A 236 -15.30 -14.61 -16.46
C ASP A 236 -15.26 -13.80 -17.76
N ASP A 237 -14.21 -12.98 -17.91
CA ASP A 237 -13.94 -12.24 -19.15
C ASP A 237 -12.94 -13.02 -20.04
N ASN A 238 -11.87 -13.50 -19.43
CA ASN A 238 -10.82 -14.32 -20.06
C ASN A 238 -10.03 -15.06 -18.97
N ASP A 239 -8.91 -15.72 -19.33
CA ASP A 239 -8.07 -16.48 -18.38
C ASP A 239 -7.36 -15.61 -17.34
N TYR A 240 -7.42 -14.30 -17.45
CA TYR A 240 -6.67 -13.37 -16.60
C TYR A 240 -7.53 -12.45 -15.75
N LYS A 241 -8.79 -12.23 -16.11
CA LYS A 241 -9.64 -11.23 -15.43
C LYS A 241 -11.11 -11.62 -15.37
N PHE A 242 -11.75 -11.11 -14.33
CA PHE A 242 -13.20 -11.01 -14.26
C PHE A 242 -13.68 -9.68 -14.83
N LYS A 243 -14.84 -9.70 -15.42
CA LYS A 243 -15.65 -8.52 -15.72
C LYS A 243 -16.58 -8.26 -14.54
N ILE A 244 -16.56 -7.05 -14.00
CA ILE A 244 -17.48 -6.61 -12.96
C ILE A 244 -18.82 -6.30 -13.64
N LEU A 245 -19.87 -6.99 -13.24
CA LEU A 245 -21.21 -6.79 -13.77
C LEU A 245 -22.05 -5.85 -12.90
N GLU A 246 -21.75 -5.81 -11.59
CA GLU A 246 -22.50 -5.03 -10.63
C GLU A 246 -21.59 -4.59 -9.49
N GLU A 247 -21.72 -3.33 -9.10
CA GLU A 247 -21.03 -2.70 -7.98
C GLU A 247 -22.02 -2.31 -6.89
N ALA A 248 -21.57 -2.37 -5.64
CA ALA A 248 -22.32 -1.88 -4.49
C ALA A 248 -22.46 -0.35 -4.51
N SER A 249 -23.34 0.19 -3.68
CA SER A 249 -23.45 1.63 -3.43
C SER A 249 -22.33 2.16 -2.52
N TYR A 250 -21.50 1.31 -1.96
CA TYR A 250 -20.40 1.62 -1.03
C TYR A 250 -19.03 1.22 -1.63
N ILE A 251 -17.99 1.83 -1.09
CA ILE A 251 -16.59 1.53 -1.43
C ILE A 251 -16.01 0.41 -0.55
N ALA A 252 -16.53 0.26 0.68
CA ALA A 252 -16.14 -0.81 1.60
C ALA A 252 -17.28 -1.16 2.56
N ARG A 253 -17.40 -2.47 2.87
CA ARG A 253 -18.20 -2.99 3.98
C ARG A 253 -17.28 -3.71 4.94
N THR A 254 -17.21 -3.24 6.19
CA THR A 254 -16.16 -3.66 7.10
C THR A 254 -16.61 -3.66 8.56
N SER A 255 -15.75 -4.14 9.46
CA SER A 255 -16.00 -4.14 10.92
C SER A 255 -16.26 -2.72 11.43
N GLY A 256 -17.24 -2.57 12.32
CA GLY A 256 -17.51 -1.31 12.97
C GLY A 256 -16.43 -0.85 13.94
N LYS A 257 -15.65 -1.79 14.47
CA LYS A 257 -14.50 -1.51 15.32
C LYS A 257 -13.21 -1.77 14.57
N ARG A 258 -12.62 -0.69 14.03
CA ARG A 258 -11.39 -0.78 13.25
C ARG A 258 -10.62 0.54 13.18
N SER A 259 -9.36 0.45 12.77
CA SER A 259 -8.59 1.56 12.21
C SER A 259 -8.69 1.54 10.70
N PHE A 260 -8.83 2.72 10.09
CA PHE A 260 -8.77 2.88 8.63
C PHE A 260 -7.34 3.10 8.17
N PRO A 261 -7.05 2.97 6.87
CA PRO A 261 -5.72 3.23 6.33
C PRO A 261 -5.23 4.63 6.71
N TRP A 262 -3.92 4.76 6.87
CA TRP A 262 -3.28 6.05 7.02
C TRP A 262 -3.27 6.80 5.71
N ARG A 263 -3.64 8.08 5.74
CA ARG A 263 -3.34 9.06 4.71
C ARG A 263 -2.10 9.81 5.17
N PHE A 264 -1.04 9.81 4.37
CA PHE A 264 0.20 10.44 4.80
C PHE A 264 0.84 11.31 3.73
N PHE A 265 1.62 12.27 4.21
CA PHE A 265 2.41 13.22 3.44
C PHE A 265 3.86 13.12 3.92
N VAL A 266 4.77 12.69 3.04
CA VAL A 266 6.20 12.85 3.30
C VAL A 266 6.56 14.28 2.95
N ILE A 267 7.32 14.96 3.83
CA ILE A 267 7.81 16.32 3.63
C ILE A 267 9.32 16.26 3.53
N ALA A 268 9.85 16.57 2.35
CA ALA A 268 11.27 16.45 2.07
C ALA A 268 11.83 17.75 1.46
N LYS A 269 12.97 18.21 1.96
CA LYS A 269 13.66 19.41 1.43
C LYS A 269 14.28 19.17 0.06
N ASN A 270 14.52 17.92 -0.30
CA ASN A 270 15.07 17.50 -1.60
C ASN A 270 14.75 16.02 -1.87
N GLU A 271 14.98 15.56 -3.09
CA GLU A 271 14.64 14.23 -3.58
C GLU A 271 15.40 13.10 -2.86
N LYS A 272 16.61 13.36 -2.36
CA LYS A 272 17.42 12.35 -1.65
C LYS A 272 16.71 11.81 -0.41
N VAL A 273 15.97 12.68 0.28
CA VAL A 273 15.20 12.29 1.47
C VAL A 273 14.07 11.33 1.11
N LEU A 274 13.46 11.48 -0.07
CA LEU A 274 12.39 10.58 -0.53
C LEU A 274 12.89 9.15 -0.75
N VAL A 275 14.11 8.99 -1.28
CA VAL A 275 14.68 7.66 -1.56
C VAL A 275 14.86 6.84 -0.28
N GLU A 276 15.16 7.47 0.85
CA GLU A 276 15.38 6.81 2.14
C GLU A 276 14.15 6.86 3.06
N ASN A 277 13.03 7.41 2.58
CA ASN A 277 11.84 7.55 3.41
C ASN A 277 11.26 6.19 3.79
N GLU A 278 10.83 6.07 5.04
CA GLU A 278 10.31 4.85 5.65
C GLU A 278 8.89 5.02 6.23
N MET A 279 8.15 6.03 5.78
CA MET A 279 6.83 6.36 6.35
C MET A 279 5.85 5.20 6.30
N VAL A 280 5.83 4.43 5.20
CA VAL A 280 4.99 3.23 5.08
C VAL A 280 5.28 2.25 6.22
N TYR A 281 6.56 1.97 6.50
CA TYR A 281 6.95 1.03 7.57
C TYR A 281 6.70 1.58 8.98
N LYS A 282 6.82 2.90 9.17
CA LYS A 282 6.51 3.57 10.45
C LYS A 282 5.01 3.49 10.79
N LEU A 283 4.15 3.44 9.77
CA LEU A 283 2.70 3.51 9.89
C LEU A 283 2.01 2.15 9.83
N SER A 284 2.62 1.17 9.17
CA SER A 284 2.05 -0.17 9.00
C SER A 284 2.02 -0.95 10.32
N ALA A 285 1.08 -1.89 10.40
CA ALA A 285 1.01 -2.84 11.49
C ALA A 285 2.30 -3.70 11.56
N PRO A 286 2.68 -4.20 12.73
CA PRO A 286 3.78 -5.15 12.87
C PRO A 286 3.54 -6.44 12.08
N CYS A 287 4.62 -7.12 11.69
CA CYS A 287 4.55 -8.44 11.08
C CYS A 287 3.81 -9.42 12.00
N GLU A 288 2.88 -10.19 11.42
CA GLU A 288 2.09 -11.19 12.14
C GLU A 288 2.78 -12.56 12.21
N LEU A 289 3.85 -12.78 11.44
CA LEU A 289 4.56 -14.06 11.40
C LEU A 289 5.48 -14.23 12.62
N ALA A 290 5.32 -15.33 13.32
CA ALA A 290 6.21 -15.71 14.44
C ALA A 290 7.61 -16.13 13.95
N ASP A 291 7.69 -16.73 12.77
CA ASP A 291 8.92 -17.11 12.06
C ASP A 291 8.84 -16.65 10.60
N TYR A 292 9.72 -15.76 10.22
CA TYR A 292 9.92 -15.26 8.86
C TYR A 292 11.33 -15.55 8.32
N SER A 293 12.09 -16.41 9.00
CA SER A 293 13.47 -16.74 8.62
C SER A 293 13.60 -17.43 7.25
N TRP A 294 12.50 -18.01 6.77
CA TRP A 294 12.39 -18.64 5.47
C TRP A 294 12.19 -17.63 4.32
N VAL A 295 11.72 -16.42 4.59
CA VAL A 295 11.60 -15.35 3.60
C VAL A 295 13.00 -14.84 3.27
N LYS A 296 13.46 -15.13 2.06
CA LYS A 296 14.77 -14.70 1.57
C LYS A 296 14.58 -13.78 0.38
N PRO A 297 14.81 -12.47 0.54
CA PRO A 297 14.87 -11.57 -0.61
C PRO A 297 16.06 -11.96 -1.48
N GLY A 298 15.93 -11.75 -2.78
CA GLY A 298 16.98 -12.08 -3.71
C GLY A 298 16.69 -11.54 -5.11
N LYS A 299 17.59 -11.83 -6.03
CA LYS A 299 17.47 -11.51 -7.45
C LYS A 299 17.04 -12.75 -8.22
N SER A 300 16.33 -12.54 -9.31
CA SER A 300 15.85 -13.63 -10.17
C SER A 300 16.34 -13.45 -11.62
N SER A 301 16.76 -14.53 -12.25
CA SER A 301 16.73 -14.59 -13.71
C SER A 301 15.26 -14.74 -14.16
N TRP A 302 14.93 -14.18 -15.33
CA TRP A 302 13.55 -14.13 -15.80
C TRP A 302 13.47 -14.06 -17.33
N GLU A 303 12.98 -15.13 -17.96
CA GLU A 303 13.00 -15.30 -19.40
C GLU A 303 12.06 -14.32 -20.15
N TRP A 304 10.96 -13.91 -19.53
CA TRP A 304 10.06 -12.94 -20.14
C TRP A 304 10.73 -11.58 -20.36
N TRP A 305 11.54 -11.14 -19.40
CA TRP A 305 12.26 -9.86 -19.49
C TRP A 305 13.34 -9.85 -20.56
N ASN A 306 14.04 -10.99 -20.74
CA ASN A 306 15.07 -11.13 -21.75
C ASN A 306 15.02 -12.52 -22.42
N PRO A 307 14.04 -12.77 -23.32
CA PRO A 307 13.82 -14.09 -23.91
C PRO A 307 14.85 -14.49 -24.97
N ARG A 308 15.79 -13.59 -25.30
CA ARG A 308 16.75 -13.83 -26.38
C ARG A 308 18.05 -14.41 -25.83
N ILE A 309 18.29 -15.66 -26.17
CA ILE A 309 19.54 -16.37 -25.91
C ILE A 309 20.21 -16.65 -27.26
N TYR A 310 21.50 -16.43 -27.34
CA TYR A 310 22.31 -16.63 -28.53
C TYR A 310 23.47 -17.61 -28.27
N ASP A 311 24.06 -18.16 -29.32
CA ASP A 311 25.25 -19.03 -29.27
C ASP A 311 25.04 -20.28 -28.42
N VAL A 312 23.87 -20.90 -28.53
CA VAL A 312 23.52 -22.18 -27.89
C VAL A 312 23.19 -23.23 -28.96
N ASP A 313 23.40 -24.49 -28.63
CA ASP A 313 23.21 -25.64 -29.52
C ASP A 313 21.82 -26.28 -29.40
N PHE A 314 20.90 -25.62 -28.70
CA PHE A 314 19.51 -26.08 -28.50
C PHE A 314 18.48 -25.03 -28.95
N ARG A 315 17.26 -25.47 -29.20
CA ARG A 315 16.12 -24.57 -29.51
C ARG A 315 15.71 -23.82 -28.27
N VAL A 316 15.83 -22.49 -28.29
CA VAL A 316 15.34 -21.59 -27.23
C VAL A 316 13.81 -21.48 -27.28
N GLY A 317 13.15 -21.49 -26.13
CA GLY A 317 11.71 -21.36 -25.96
C GLY A 317 11.21 -21.98 -24.66
N ALA A 318 9.89 -22.24 -24.57
CA ALA A 318 9.29 -22.89 -23.41
C ALA A 318 9.66 -24.38 -23.37
N ASN A 319 10.86 -24.72 -22.92
CA ASN A 319 11.35 -26.09 -22.79
C ASN A 319 12.36 -26.23 -21.64
N THR A 320 12.55 -27.44 -21.18
CA THR A 320 13.45 -27.77 -20.06
C THR A 320 14.84 -27.24 -20.23
N GLN A 321 15.40 -27.27 -21.45
CA GLN A 321 16.79 -26.89 -21.72
C GLN A 321 16.99 -25.37 -21.56
N THR A 322 16.04 -24.59 -22.00
CA THR A 322 16.06 -23.14 -21.81
C THR A 322 16.04 -22.76 -20.32
N TYR A 323 15.18 -23.40 -19.52
CA TYR A 323 15.17 -23.12 -18.08
C TYR A 323 16.43 -23.58 -17.36
N LYS A 324 17.04 -24.68 -17.77
CA LYS A 324 18.38 -25.07 -17.26
C LYS A 324 19.42 -24.00 -17.55
N TYR A 325 19.43 -23.43 -18.74
CA TYR A 325 20.30 -22.30 -19.08
C TYR A 325 20.13 -21.10 -18.16
N TYR A 326 18.88 -20.70 -17.86
CA TYR A 326 18.60 -19.61 -16.91
C TYR A 326 19.01 -19.95 -15.48
N ILE A 327 18.92 -21.21 -15.08
CA ILE A 327 19.37 -21.69 -13.78
C ILE A 327 20.91 -21.62 -13.70
N ASP A 328 21.62 -22.06 -14.74
CA ASP A 328 23.08 -21.97 -14.83
C ASP A 328 23.54 -20.51 -14.76
N PHE A 329 22.91 -19.64 -15.52
CA PHE A 329 23.13 -18.19 -15.48
C PHE A 329 22.90 -17.61 -14.07
N ALA A 330 21.81 -17.98 -13.42
CA ALA A 330 21.52 -17.55 -12.07
C ALA A 330 22.58 -18.03 -11.07
N ALA A 331 23.01 -19.30 -11.16
CA ALA A 331 24.04 -19.88 -10.32
C ALA A 331 25.40 -19.20 -10.51
N GLU A 332 25.79 -18.95 -11.76
CA GLU A 332 27.07 -18.29 -12.11
C GLU A 332 27.12 -16.85 -11.55
N LEU A 333 26.02 -16.11 -11.63
CA LEU A 333 25.95 -14.73 -11.15
C LEU A 333 25.54 -14.60 -9.68
N GLY A 334 25.30 -15.70 -8.99
CA GLY A 334 24.88 -15.70 -7.59
C GLY A 334 23.48 -15.12 -7.37
N LEU A 335 22.57 -15.31 -8.34
CA LEU A 335 21.17 -14.99 -8.19
C LEU A 335 20.47 -16.11 -7.41
N GLU A 336 19.55 -15.74 -6.52
CA GLU A 336 18.88 -16.69 -5.64
C GLU A 336 17.74 -17.46 -6.34
N TYR A 337 17.18 -16.88 -7.42
CA TYR A 337 15.96 -17.39 -8.05
C TYR A 337 16.06 -17.45 -9.56
N THR A 338 15.24 -18.32 -10.13
CA THR A 338 14.79 -18.29 -11.52
C THR A 338 13.28 -18.24 -11.54
N LEU A 339 12.71 -17.22 -12.16
CA LEU A 339 11.28 -17.07 -12.38
C LEU A 339 10.91 -17.70 -13.72
N MET A 340 10.01 -18.66 -13.70
CA MET A 340 9.37 -19.24 -14.87
C MET A 340 8.04 -18.50 -15.10
N ASP A 341 8.00 -17.69 -16.17
CA ASP A 341 6.82 -16.89 -16.52
C ASP A 341 5.72 -17.72 -17.17
N GLY A 342 4.59 -17.16 -17.55
CA GLY A 342 3.37 -17.84 -17.96
C GLY A 342 3.51 -18.99 -18.97
N ALA A 343 4.59 -19.00 -19.77
CA ALA A 343 4.86 -20.06 -20.72
C ALA A 343 5.24 -21.42 -20.10
N TRP A 344 5.44 -21.50 -18.79
CA TRP A 344 5.70 -22.78 -18.12
C TRP A 344 4.47 -23.72 -18.11
N MET A 345 3.25 -23.17 -18.23
CA MET A 345 1.97 -23.89 -18.22
C MET A 345 1.50 -24.23 -19.64
N ALA A 346 0.78 -25.32 -19.77
CA ALA A 346 0.11 -25.68 -21.01
C ALA A 346 -1.04 -24.71 -21.36
N ALA A 347 -1.71 -24.17 -20.35
CA ALA A 347 -2.74 -23.14 -20.45
C ALA A 347 -2.73 -22.25 -19.22
N ALA A 348 -2.96 -20.95 -19.36
CA ALA A 348 -2.92 -19.99 -18.26
C ALA A 348 -3.96 -20.25 -17.15
N SER A 349 -5.03 -20.95 -17.47
CA SER A 349 -6.08 -21.37 -16.54
C SER A 349 -5.84 -22.74 -15.87
N ASP A 350 -4.78 -23.46 -16.26
CA ASP A 350 -4.44 -24.78 -15.69
C ASP A 350 -3.11 -24.71 -14.93
N PRO A 351 -3.15 -24.52 -13.61
CA PRO A 351 -1.93 -24.41 -12.80
C PRO A 351 -1.27 -25.77 -12.49
N TRP A 352 -1.77 -26.87 -13.06
CA TRP A 352 -1.32 -28.22 -12.74
C TRP A 352 -0.50 -28.87 -13.84
N THR A 353 -0.71 -28.46 -15.09
CA THR A 353 -0.11 -29.07 -16.27
C THR A 353 1.00 -28.20 -16.85
N PRO A 354 2.27 -28.61 -16.74
CA PRO A 354 3.38 -27.93 -17.41
C PRO A 354 3.23 -27.97 -18.94
N HIS A 355 3.86 -27.03 -19.64
CA HIS A 355 4.00 -27.07 -21.07
C HIS A 355 4.62 -28.42 -21.50
N PRO A 356 4.16 -29.06 -22.60
CA PRO A 356 4.58 -30.41 -23.00
C PRO A 356 6.10 -30.62 -23.15
N GLU A 357 6.85 -29.56 -23.41
CA GLU A 357 8.31 -29.61 -23.55
C GLU A 357 9.06 -29.28 -22.25
N ILE A 358 8.33 -29.09 -21.14
CA ILE A 358 8.91 -28.76 -19.82
C ILE A 358 8.71 -29.93 -18.88
N ASP A 359 9.83 -30.56 -18.48
CA ASP A 359 9.87 -31.47 -17.34
C ASP A 359 10.06 -30.65 -16.07
N LEU A 360 8.94 -30.16 -15.49
CA LEU A 360 8.98 -29.32 -14.30
C LEU A 360 9.66 -29.96 -13.09
N PRO A 361 9.41 -31.26 -12.77
CA PRO A 361 10.15 -31.95 -11.72
C PRO A 361 11.67 -31.91 -11.94
N GLU A 362 12.11 -32.13 -13.19
CA GLU A 362 13.53 -32.07 -13.54
C GLU A 362 14.12 -30.66 -13.42
N VAL A 363 13.38 -29.63 -13.84
CA VAL A 363 13.80 -28.23 -13.68
C VAL A 363 13.98 -27.87 -12.20
N ILE A 364 13.03 -28.25 -11.35
CA ILE A 364 13.10 -27.99 -9.90
C ILE A 364 14.27 -28.74 -9.26
N ARG A 365 14.47 -30.00 -9.64
CA ARG A 365 15.60 -30.82 -9.16
C ARG A 365 16.95 -30.17 -9.56
N TYR A 366 17.09 -29.81 -10.83
CA TYR A 366 18.28 -29.17 -11.38
C TYR A 366 18.58 -27.84 -10.69
N ALA A 367 17.58 -26.98 -10.49
CA ALA A 367 17.75 -25.72 -9.78
C ALA A 367 18.26 -25.93 -8.34
N LYS A 368 17.70 -26.89 -7.63
CA LYS A 368 18.14 -27.26 -6.27
C LYS A 368 19.60 -27.70 -6.22
N GLU A 369 20.09 -28.48 -7.21
CA GLU A 369 21.47 -28.92 -7.32
C GLU A 369 22.45 -27.75 -7.57
N HIS A 370 21.94 -26.67 -8.21
CA HIS A 370 22.70 -25.45 -8.50
C HIS A 370 22.50 -24.34 -7.45
N ASN A 371 21.81 -24.64 -6.32
CA ASN A 371 21.52 -23.68 -5.26
C ASN A 371 20.62 -22.51 -5.71
N VAL A 372 19.84 -22.68 -6.76
CA VAL A 372 18.86 -21.75 -7.30
C VAL A 372 17.46 -22.23 -6.92
N LYS A 373 16.56 -21.31 -6.66
CA LYS A 373 15.17 -21.60 -6.31
C LYS A 373 14.24 -21.20 -7.44
N ILE A 374 13.16 -21.94 -7.63
CA ILE A 374 12.16 -21.67 -8.67
C ILE A 374 11.01 -20.85 -8.12
N LEU A 375 10.63 -19.80 -8.84
CA LEU A 375 9.37 -19.09 -8.72
C LEU A 375 8.50 -19.40 -9.95
N LEU A 376 7.19 -19.61 -9.75
CA LEU A 376 6.26 -19.86 -10.83
C LEU A 376 5.29 -18.70 -10.99
N TRP A 377 5.09 -18.25 -12.23
CA TRP A 377 4.12 -17.23 -12.57
C TRP A 377 2.70 -17.80 -12.63
N LEU A 378 1.72 -17.04 -12.15
CA LEU A 378 0.29 -17.33 -12.27
C LEU A 378 -0.50 -16.03 -12.44
N SER A 379 -1.61 -16.09 -13.17
CA SER A 379 -2.59 -15.02 -13.10
C SER A 379 -3.32 -15.08 -11.74
N TRP A 380 -3.69 -13.90 -11.22
CA TRP A 380 -4.47 -13.82 -9.98
C TRP A 380 -5.78 -14.62 -10.05
N LEU A 381 -6.41 -14.65 -11.23
CA LEU A 381 -7.66 -15.38 -11.47
C LEU A 381 -7.47 -16.90 -11.32
N THR A 382 -6.37 -17.42 -11.85
CA THR A 382 -6.00 -18.83 -11.69
C THR A 382 -5.75 -19.16 -10.22
N VAL A 383 -5.03 -18.27 -9.50
CA VAL A 383 -4.84 -18.42 -8.04
C VAL A 383 -6.17 -18.42 -7.30
N GLU A 384 -7.10 -17.52 -7.61
CA GLU A 384 -8.41 -17.45 -6.96
C GLU A 384 -9.25 -18.71 -7.22
N LYS A 385 -9.27 -19.21 -8.46
CA LYS A 385 -10.03 -20.41 -8.83
C LYS A 385 -9.52 -21.70 -8.18
N HIS A 386 -8.22 -21.73 -7.85
CA HIS A 386 -7.55 -22.91 -7.29
C HIS A 386 -7.03 -22.71 -5.87
N PHE A 387 -7.47 -21.64 -5.20
CA PHE A 387 -6.91 -21.13 -3.95
C PHE A 387 -6.70 -22.19 -2.87
N ASP A 388 -7.68 -23.08 -2.66
CA ASP A 388 -7.67 -24.05 -1.56
C ASP A 388 -6.58 -25.14 -1.67
N GLN A 389 -6.08 -25.41 -2.88
CA GLN A 389 -5.16 -26.51 -3.14
C GLN A 389 -3.77 -26.06 -3.62
N LEU A 390 -3.70 -24.87 -4.24
CA LEU A 390 -2.57 -24.42 -5.01
C LEU A 390 -1.30 -24.29 -4.16
N PHE A 391 -1.36 -23.59 -3.05
CA PHE A 391 -0.20 -23.31 -2.21
C PHE A 391 0.41 -24.58 -1.61
N ALA A 392 -0.42 -25.48 -1.10
CA ALA A 392 0.02 -26.77 -0.57
C ALA A 392 0.71 -27.62 -1.65
N LYS A 393 0.11 -27.67 -2.85
CA LYS A 393 0.64 -28.46 -3.96
C LYS A 393 1.98 -27.92 -4.47
N TYR A 394 2.13 -26.60 -4.56
CA TYR A 394 3.35 -25.98 -5.03
C TYR A 394 4.49 -26.13 -4.00
N ALA A 395 4.18 -26.05 -2.72
CA ALA A 395 5.15 -26.38 -1.67
C ALA A 395 5.59 -27.86 -1.74
N GLU A 396 4.68 -28.79 -2.04
CA GLU A 396 4.99 -30.22 -2.27
C GLU A 396 5.90 -30.40 -3.49
N TRP A 397 5.71 -29.64 -4.57
CA TRP A 397 6.59 -29.65 -5.74
C TRP A 397 7.99 -29.12 -5.43
N GLY A 398 8.15 -28.35 -4.37
CA GLY A 398 9.43 -27.78 -3.95
C GLY A 398 9.76 -26.44 -4.60
N VAL A 399 8.76 -25.75 -5.18
CA VAL A 399 8.94 -24.35 -5.61
C VAL A 399 9.06 -23.43 -4.40
N ALA A 400 9.79 -22.34 -4.56
CA ALA A 400 10.08 -21.41 -3.46
C ALA A 400 9.01 -20.32 -3.31
N GLY A 401 8.22 -20.10 -4.35
CA GLY A 401 7.21 -19.04 -4.34
C GLY A 401 6.53 -18.83 -5.68
N LEU A 402 5.73 -17.78 -5.72
CA LEU A 402 4.86 -17.44 -6.83
C LEU A 402 5.04 -15.98 -7.23
N LYS A 403 5.03 -15.69 -8.53
CA LYS A 403 4.70 -14.37 -9.07
C LYS A 403 3.22 -14.39 -9.44
N ILE A 404 2.42 -13.51 -8.84
CA ILE A 404 0.99 -13.42 -9.11
C ILE A 404 0.72 -12.09 -9.82
N ASP A 405 0.10 -12.17 -10.99
CA ASP A 405 0.06 -11.07 -11.93
C ASP A 405 -1.37 -10.73 -12.40
N PHE A 406 -1.51 -9.60 -13.12
CA PHE A 406 -2.75 -9.12 -13.75
C PHE A 406 -3.90 -8.74 -12.80
N MET A 407 -3.63 -8.38 -11.54
CA MET A 407 -4.67 -7.93 -10.62
C MET A 407 -5.41 -6.70 -11.16
N GLU A 408 -4.69 -5.72 -11.67
CA GLU A 408 -5.20 -4.51 -12.36
C GLU A 408 -6.40 -3.83 -11.67
N ARG A 409 -6.62 -4.10 -10.40
CA ARG A 409 -7.74 -3.62 -9.58
C ARG A 409 -7.27 -3.28 -8.19
N SER A 410 -8.01 -2.41 -7.53
CA SER A 410 -7.68 -1.89 -6.20
C SER A 410 -8.90 -1.64 -5.33
N ASP A 411 -10.04 -2.25 -5.68
CA ASP A 411 -11.23 -2.27 -4.82
C ASP A 411 -11.00 -3.13 -3.56
N GLN A 412 -11.90 -3.02 -2.60
CA GLN A 412 -11.80 -3.76 -1.33
C GLN A 412 -11.63 -5.28 -1.53
N TRP A 413 -12.32 -5.87 -2.51
CA TRP A 413 -12.23 -7.30 -2.77
C TRP A 413 -10.81 -7.70 -3.19
N MET A 414 -10.19 -6.93 -4.09
CA MET A 414 -8.83 -7.19 -4.57
C MET A 414 -7.80 -6.95 -3.44
N VAL A 415 -7.95 -5.91 -2.64
CA VAL A 415 -7.07 -5.69 -1.47
C VAL A 415 -7.16 -6.88 -0.50
N ASN A 416 -8.36 -7.41 -0.28
CA ASN A 416 -8.54 -8.62 0.54
C ASN A 416 -7.96 -9.87 -0.11
N PHE A 417 -7.93 -9.95 -1.44
CA PHE A 417 -7.24 -11.03 -2.16
C PHE A 417 -5.73 -11.03 -1.86
N TYR A 418 -5.06 -9.87 -1.95
CA TYR A 418 -3.63 -9.76 -1.59
C TYR A 418 -3.35 -10.26 -0.16
N GLU A 419 -4.18 -9.88 0.79
CA GLU A 419 -4.02 -10.30 2.20
C GLU A 419 -4.25 -11.81 2.37
N ARG A 420 -5.27 -12.39 1.72
CA ARG A 420 -5.53 -13.83 1.74
C ARG A 420 -4.37 -14.62 1.16
N VAL A 421 -3.87 -14.19 0.01
CA VAL A 421 -2.71 -14.82 -0.66
C VAL A 421 -1.49 -14.79 0.23
N ALA A 422 -1.13 -13.62 0.80
CA ALA A 422 0.03 -13.49 1.66
C ALA A 422 -0.07 -14.42 2.89
N LYS A 423 -1.24 -14.49 3.52
CA LYS A 423 -1.49 -15.35 4.68
C LYS A 423 -1.43 -16.84 4.32
N GLU A 424 -1.99 -17.24 3.20
CA GLU A 424 -1.98 -18.65 2.77
C GLU A 424 -0.58 -19.09 2.34
N ALA A 425 0.10 -18.29 1.52
CA ALA A 425 1.48 -18.56 1.11
C ALA A 425 2.43 -18.71 2.31
N ALA A 426 2.26 -17.86 3.34
CA ALA A 426 3.06 -17.92 4.56
C ALA A 426 2.90 -19.25 5.32
N LYS A 427 1.71 -19.86 5.34
CA LYS A 427 1.49 -21.19 5.96
C LYS A 427 2.32 -22.28 5.29
N HIS A 428 2.55 -22.13 4.01
CA HIS A 428 3.31 -23.07 3.18
C HIS A 428 4.76 -22.64 2.93
N LYS A 429 5.19 -21.52 3.54
CA LYS A 429 6.54 -20.94 3.38
C LYS A 429 6.88 -20.61 1.92
N LEU A 430 5.90 -20.16 1.15
CA LEU A 430 6.09 -19.70 -0.21
C LEU A 430 6.26 -18.17 -0.23
N VAL A 431 7.29 -17.70 -0.93
CA VAL A 431 7.52 -16.28 -1.18
C VAL A 431 6.53 -15.80 -2.25
N ILE A 432 6.05 -14.57 -2.13
CA ILE A 432 5.16 -13.95 -3.12
C ILE A 432 5.87 -12.75 -3.75
N ASP A 433 5.85 -12.73 -5.05
CA ASP A 433 6.24 -11.63 -5.92
C ASP A 433 4.99 -11.08 -6.64
#